data_83a13856654458afe5794bea70b1a004
#
_entry.id   83a13856654458afe5794bea70b1a004
#
_cell.length_a   1.000
_cell.length_b   1.000
_cell.length_c   1.000
_cell.angle_alpha   90.00
_cell.angle_beta   90.00
_cell.angle_gamma   90.00
#
_symmetry.space_group_name_H-M   'P 1'
#
loop_
_entity.id
_entity.type
_entity.pdbx_description
1 polymer ?
#
loop_
_entity_poly.entity_id
_entity_poly.type
_entity_poly.pdbx_seq_one_letter_code
_entity_poly.pdbx_strand_id
1 'polypeptide(L)'
;MHGFQPSRQLVENLQRILVDLVELHLQGKQAHWNVIGTNFRDLHLQLDELVDFAREGSDIIAERMRALDAVPDGRSDTVVATTSLPRFPANEHNTTEVVDQITTRVYATVETLRTVHDAVDAEDPTTADILHAQIDGLEKLAWLIKSENRKI
;
A
#
# COMPACT_ATOMS: atom_id res chain seq x y z
N MET A 1 28.25 -2.77 -20.71
CA MET A 1 27.93 -3.81 -19.74
C MET A 1 26.54 -3.56 -19.18
N HIS A 2 25.71 -4.54 -19.20
CA HIS A 2 24.36 -4.42 -18.68
C HIS A 2 24.23 -5.19 -17.37
N GLY A 3 23.49 -4.64 -16.41
CA GLY A 3 23.14 -5.32 -15.20
C GLY A 3 22.05 -6.38 -15.41
N PHE A 4 21.41 -6.79 -14.34
CA PHE A 4 20.26 -7.67 -14.39
C PHE A 4 19.15 -7.06 -15.27
N GLN A 5 18.55 -7.87 -16.12
CA GLN A 5 17.49 -7.44 -17.01
C GLN A 5 16.16 -8.06 -16.54
N PRO A 6 15.21 -7.24 -16.07
CA PRO A 6 13.93 -7.77 -15.59
C PRO A 6 13.06 -8.23 -16.75
N SER A 7 12.29 -9.29 -16.52
CA SER A 7 11.23 -9.67 -17.46
C SER A 7 10.12 -8.62 -17.44
N ARG A 8 9.30 -8.63 -18.50
CA ARG A 8 8.08 -7.83 -18.55
C ARG A 8 7.16 -8.15 -17.35
N GLN A 9 7.05 -9.43 -17.00
CA GLN A 9 6.20 -9.86 -15.88
C GLN A 9 6.66 -9.26 -14.55
N LEU A 10 7.97 -9.24 -14.28
CA LEU A 10 8.50 -8.61 -13.08
C LEU A 10 8.15 -7.13 -13.03
N VAL A 11 8.33 -6.41 -14.13
CA VAL A 11 7.99 -4.99 -14.22
C VAL A 11 6.50 -4.76 -13.97
N GLU A 12 5.64 -5.55 -14.60
CA GLU A 12 4.18 -5.46 -14.41
C GLU A 12 3.78 -5.76 -12.97
N ASN A 13 4.41 -6.75 -12.32
CA ASN A 13 4.16 -7.08 -10.92
C ASN A 13 4.53 -5.92 -9.97
N LEU A 14 5.67 -5.29 -10.19
CA LEU A 14 6.09 -4.12 -9.39
C LEU A 14 5.17 -2.92 -9.64
N GLN A 15 4.76 -2.69 -10.87
CA GLN A 15 3.83 -1.63 -11.23
C GLN A 15 2.48 -1.79 -10.52
N ARG A 16 1.97 -3.01 -10.39
CA ARG A 16 0.74 -3.30 -9.63
C ARG A 16 0.87 -2.92 -8.16
N ILE A 17 2.01 -3.23 -7.55
CA ILE A 17 2.29 -2.86 -6.15
C ILE A 17 2.37 -1.34 -6.01
N LEU A 18 3.06 -0.68 -6.93
CA LEU A 18 3.23 0.77 -6.91
C LEU A 18 1.89 1.50 -6.88
N VAL A 19 0.98 1.18 -7.79
CA VAL A 19 -0.30 1.89 -7.86
C VAL A 19 -1.17 1.65 -6.62
N ASP A 20 -1.12 0.46 -6.03
CA ASP A 20 -1.86 0.18 -4.80
C ASP A 20 -1.29 0.94 -3.60
N LEU A 21 0.03 1.06 -3.48
CA LEU A 21 0.65 1.85 -2.41
C LEU A 21 0.34 3.34 -2.57
N VAL A 22 0.37 3.87 -3.80
CA VAL A 22 0.00 5.27 -4.05
C VAL A 22 -1.47 5.51 -3.67
N GLU A 23 -2.38 4.64 -4.09
CA GLU A 23 -3.80 4.76 -3.75
C GLU A 23 -4.03 4.63 -2.25
N LEU A 24 -3.36 3.70 -1.58
CA LEU A 24 -3.46 3.53 -0.13
C LEU A 24 -3.04 4.80 0.61
N HIS A 25 -1.95 5.44 0.16
CA HIS A 25 -1.49 6.72 0.69
C HIS A 25 -2.57 7.80 0.56
N LEU A 26 -3.18 7.93 -0.62
CA LEU A 26 -4.24 8.92 -0.86
C LEU A 26 -5.47 8.65 -0.01
N GLN A 27 -5.92 7.41 0.05
CA GLN A 27 -7.10 7.04 0.85
C GLN A 27 -6.84 7.17 2.35
N GLY A 28 -5.65 6.80 2.81
CA GLY A 28 -5.26 6.99 4.20
C GLY A 28 -5.27 8.46 4.62
N LYS A 29 -4.82 9.36 3.74
CA LYS A 29 -4.84 10.79 4.01
C LYS A 29 -6.27 11.35 3.98
N GLN A 30 -7.10 10.91 3.06
CA GLN A 30 -8.52 11.25 3.05
C GLN A 30 -9.20 10.84 4.35
N ALA A 31 -8.95 9.64 4.83
CA ALA A 31 -9.46 9.16 6.10
C ALA A 31 -8.93 9.97 7.29
N HIS A 32 -7.64 10.28 7.30
CA HIS A 32 -6.98 11.09 8.33
C HIS A 32 -7.65 12.46 8.50
N TRP A 33 -8.02 13.10 7.40
CA TRP A 33 -8.69 14.41 7.45
C TRP A 33 -10.14 14.33 7.91
N ASN A 34 -10.85 13.25 7.58
CA ASN A 34 -12.32 13.21 7.67
C ASN A 34 -12.86 12.24 8.73
N VAL A 35 -11.99 11.64 9.54
CA VAL A 35 -12.43 10.79 10.65
C VAL A 35 -12.96 11.65 11.79
N ILE A 36 -14.05 11.19 12.43
CA ILE A 36 -14.66 11.84 13.59
C ILE A 36 -15.04 10.78 14.62
N GLY A 37 -15.21 11.20 15.87
CA GLY A 37 -15.80 10.35 16.91
C GLY A 37 -14.85 9.92 18.00
N THR A 38 -15.20 8.85 18.68
CA THR A 38 -14.44 8.31 19.82
C THR A 38 -13.05 7.87 19.38
N ASN A 39 -12.03 8.25 20.17
CA ASN A 39 -10.62 8.01 19.85
C ASN A 39 -10.15 8.66 18.55
N PHE A 40 -10.78 9.76 18.17
CA PHE A 40 -10.42 10.53 16.98
C PHE A 40 -8.92 10.77 16.87
N ARG A 41 -8.31 11.34 17.94
CA ARG A 41 -6.90 11.74 17.89
C ARG A 41 -5.97 10.55 17.66
N ASP A 42 -6.21 9.45 18.35
CA ASP A 42 -5.37 8.26 18.23
C ASP A 42 -5.43 7.70 16.82
N LEU A 43 -6.62 7.57 16.25
CA LEU A 43 -6.78 7.07 14.90
C LEU A 43 -6.25 8.04 13.85
N HIS A 44 -6.51 9.34 14.03
CA HIS A 44 -5.98 10.39 13.15
C HIS A 44 -4.46 10.33 13.02
N LEU A 45 -3.76 10.19 14.15
CA LEU A 45 -2.30 10.07 14.16
C LEU A 45 -1.83 8.74 13.57
N GLN A 46 -2.52 7.65 13.88
CA GLN A 46 -2.17 6.32 13.36
C GLN A 46 -2.37 6.23 11.83
N LEU A 47 -3.37 6.91 11.31
CA LEU A 47 -3.56 7.00 9.86
C LEU A 47 -2.41 7.73 9.17
N ASP A 48 -1.81 8.73 9.81
CA ASP A 48 -0.60 9.37 9.28
C ASP A 48 0.59 8.40 9.26
N GLU A 49 0.73 7.54 10.25
CA GLU A 49 1.78 6.50 10.23
C GLU A 49 1.58 5.56 9.03
N LEU A 50 0.35 5.16 8.74
CA LEU A 50 0.02 4.37 7.56
C LEU A 50 0.34 5.12 6.26
N VAL A 51 -0.04 6.39 6.18
CA VAL A 51 0.20 7.25 5.02
C VAL A 51 1.70 7.36 4.75
N ASP A 52 2.49 7.62 5.77
CA ASP A 52 3.95 7.74 5.66
C ASP A 52 4.57 6.42 5.20
N PHE A 53 4.13 5.30 5.75
CA PHE A 53 4.61 3.98 5.35
C PHE A 53 4.27 3.67 3.89
N ALA A 54 3.05 3.92 3.46
CA ALA A 54 2.61 3.66 2.09
C ALA A 54 3.33 4.58 1.08
N ARG A 55 3.52 5.85 1.44
CA ARG A 55 4.25 6.81 0.61
C ARG A 55 5.71 6.41 0.44
N GLU A 56 6.40 6.10 1.54
CA GLU A 56 7.78 5.62 1.49
C GLU A 56 7.87 4.30 0.73
N GLY A 57 6.93 3.39 0.94
CA GLY A 57 6.85 2.13 0.22
C GLY A 57 6.70 2.32 -1.28
N SER A 58 5.88 3.27 -1.72
CA SER A 58 5.72 3.59 -3.15
C SER A 58 7.04 4.09 -3.75
N ASP A 59 7.77 4.93 -3.01
CA ASP A 59 9.08 5.42 -3.43
C ASP A 59 10.08 4.28 -3.58
N ILE A 60 10.15 3.39 -2.58
CA ILE A 60 11.04 2.23 -2.61
C ILE A 60 10.76 1.34 -3.83
N ILE A 61 9.50 1.04 -4.11
CA ILE A 61 9.11 0.20 -5.26
C ILE A 61 9.45 0.92 -6.59
N ALA A 62 9.10 2.20 -6.71
CA ALA A 62 9.39 2.97 -7.93
C ALA A 62 10.90 3.05 -8.20
N GLU A 63 11.70 3.31 -7.16
CA GLU A 63 13.15 3.39 -7.30
C GLU A 63 13.78 2.02 -7.57
N ARG A 64 13.20 0.93 -7.00
CA ARG A 64 13.63 -0.42 -7.39
C ARG A 64 13.37 -0.69 -8.87
N MET A 65 12.21 -0.28 -9.39
CA MET A 65 11.93 -0.36 -10.82
C MET A 65 12.98 0.40 -11.62
N ARG A 66 13.35 1.61 -11.21
CA ARG A 66 14.41 2.40 -11.87
C ARG A 66 15.78 1.72 -11.82
N ALA A 67 16.11 1.13 -10.68
CA ALA A 67 17.37 0.38 -10.54
C ALA A 67 17.44 -0.83 -11.48
N LEU A 68 16.30 -1.35 -11.91
CA LEU A 68 16.17 -2.44 -12.88
C LEU A 68 15.94 -1.94 -14.32
N ASP A 69 16.16 -0.63 -14.58
CA ASP A 69 15.95 0.04 -15.88
C ASP A 69 14.49 0.03 -16.36
N ALA A 70 13.54 -0.21 -15.47
CA ALA A 70 12.12 -0.09 -15.78
C ALA A 70 11.61 1.33 -15.51
N VAL A 71 10.43 1.67 -16.04
CA VAL A 71 9.82 3.00 -15.90
C VAL A 71 8.54 2.88 -15.07
N PRO A 72 8.55 3.35 -13.81
CA PRO A 72 7.34 3.35 -12.98
C PRO A 72 6.34 4.40 -13.47
N ASP A 73 5.06 4.09 -13.34
CA ASP A 73 3.97 5.02 -13.66
C ASP A 73 3.06 5.21 -12.45
N GLY A 74 3.30 6.27 -11.69
CA GLY A 74 2.51 6.67 -10.53
C GLY A 74 1.60 7.86 -10.79
N ARG A 75 1.30 8.19 -12.06
CA ARG A 75 0.38 9.29 -12.39
C ARG A 75 -1.02 8.98 -11.90
N SER A 76 -1.77 10.04 -11.52
CA SER A 76 -3.10 9.90 -10.93
C SER A 76 -4.10 9.15 -11.82
N ASP A 77 -4.09 9.38 -13.12
CA ASP A 77 -4.97 8.69 -14.07
C ASP A 77 -4.63 7.19 -14.18
N THR A 78 -3.36 6.82 -14.17
CA THR A 78 -2.93 5.42 -14.14
C THR A 78 -3.32 4.75 -12.82
N VAL A 79 -3.09 5.43 -11.70
CA VAL A 79 -3.41 4.89 -10.37
C VAL A 79 -4.90 4.59 -10.26
N VAL A 80 -5.76 5.54 -10.59
CA VAL A 80 -7.21 5.34 -10.47
C VAL A 80 -7.73 4.27 -11.43
N ALA A 81 -7.12 4.13 -12.61
CA ALA A 81 -7.55 3.16 -13.61
C ALA A 81 -7.12 1.72 -13.28
N THR A 82 -6.04 1.52 -12.53
CA THR A 82 -5.40 0.20 -12.40
C THR A 82 -5.26 -0.31 -10.96
N THR A 83 -5.54 0.51 -9.95
CA THR A 83 -5.48 0.05 -8.56
C THR A 83 -6.49 -1.05 -8.27
N SER A 84 -6.10 -1.98 -7.42
CA SER A 84 -7.01 -3.02 -6.91
C SER A 84 -7.80 -2.57 -5.68
N LEU A 85 -7.48 -1.41 -5.10
CA LEU A 85 -8.19 -0.91 -3.94
C LEU A 85 -9.59 -0.41 -4.32
N PRO A 86 -10.63 -0.75 -3.53
CA PRO A 86 -11.95 -0.15 -3.72
C PRO A 86 -11.91 1.34 -3.42
N ARG A 87 -12.83 2.10 -4.00
CA ARG A 87 -12.94 3.54 -3.77
C ARG A 87 -13.21 3.84 -2.30
N PHE A 88 -12.57 4.88 -1.77
CA PHE A 88 -12.85 5.35 -0.43
C PHE A 88 -14.07 6.28 -0.45
N PRO A 89 -15.02 6.12 0.47
CA PRO A 89 -16.22 6.95 0.48
C PRO A 89 -15.90 8.41 0.83
N ALA A 90 -16.63 9.33 0.20
CA ALA A 90 -16.50 10.76 0.48
C ALA A 90 -17.12 11.12 1.83
N ASN A 91 -16.86 12.33 2.30
CA ASN A 91 -17.42 12.94 3.51
C ASN A 91 -16.79 12.44 4.82
N GLU A 92 -17.38 12.85 5.94
CA GLU A 92 -16.96 12.44 7.27
C GLU A 92 -17.46 11.03 7.60
N HIS A 93 -16.63 10.29 8.32
CA HIS A 93 -16.98 8.94 8.79
C HIS A 93 -16.52 8.78 10.23
N ASN A 94 -17.27 8.03 11.01
CA ASN A 94 -16.88 7.77 12.40
C ASN A 94 -15.68 6.80 12.47
N THR A 95 -15.02 6.81 13.61
CA THR A 95 -13.81 6.01 13.84
C THR A 95 -14.01 4.52 13.55
N THR A 96 -15.16 3.94 13.94
CA THR A 96 -15.45 2.52 13.72
C THR A 96 -15.49 2.19 12.23
N GLU A 97 -16.16 3.00 11.44
CA GLU A 97 -16.24 2.82 9.98
C GLU A 97 -14.88 2.99 9.32
N VAL A 98 -14.12 4.00 9.75
CA VAL A 98 -12.79 4.27 9.17
C VAL A 98 -11.83 3.11 9.45
N VAL A 99 -11.86 2.54 10.65
CA VAL A 99 -11.03 1.37 10.98
C VAL A 99 -11.32 0.22 10.00
N ASP A 100 -12.58 -0.10 9.78
CA ASP A 100 -12.97 -1.20 8.87
C ASP A 100 -12.60 -0.89 7.42
N GLN A 101 -12.89 0.33 6.96
CA GLN A 101 -12.61 0.75 5.59
C GLN A 101 -11.10 0.74 5.29
N ILE A 102 -10.30 1.30 6.16
CA ILE A 102 -8.85 1.37 5.96
C ILE A 102 -8.21 -0.01 6.09
N THR A 103 -8.61 -0.81 7.06
CA THR A 103 -8.08 -2.17 7.22
C THR A 103 -8.33 -3.01 5.96
N THR A 104 -9.50 -2.89 5.36
CA THR A 104 -9.82 -3.55 4.09
C THR A 104 -8.83 -3.15 2.98
N ARG A 105 -8.48 -1.86 2.89
CA ARG A 105 -7.55 -1.36 1.87
C ARG A 105 -6.10 -1.79 2.13
N VAL A 106 -5.70 -1.81 3.39
CA VAL A 106 -4.37 -2.34 3.75
C VAL A 106 -4.25 -3.80 3.33
N TYR A 107 -5.26 -4.62 3.63
CA TYR A 107 -5.24 -6.03 3.24
C TYR A 107 -5.34 -6.23 1.72
N ALA A 108 -6.05 -5.36 1.00
CA ALA A 108 -6.05 -5.41 -0.47
C ALA A 108 -4.65 -5.16 -1.03
N THR A 109 -3.90 -4.22 -0.46
CA THR A 109 -2.51 -3.95 -0.84
C THR A 109 -1.61 -5.15 -0.52
N VAL A 110 -1.76 -5.74 0.67
CA VAL A 110 -1.02 -6.95 1.08
C VAL A 110 -1.32 -8.10 0.13
N GLU A 111 -2.58 -8.27 -0.27
CA GLU A 111 -2.98 -9.32 -1.21
C GLU A 111 -2.26 -9.17 -2.56
N THR A 112 -2.14 -7.97 -3.08
CA THR A 112 -1.38 -7.71 -4.30
C THR A 112 0.08 -8.13 -4.13
N LEU A 113 0.71 -7.74 -3.02
CA LEU A 113 2.10 -8.11 -2.70
C LEU A 113 2.27 -9.63 -2.61
N ARG A 114 1.39 -10.30 -1.89
CA ARG A 114 1.47 -11.76 -1.71
C ARG A 114 1.19 -12.52 -3.01
N THR A 115 0.26 -12.02 -3.83
CA THR A 115 -0.08 -12.65 -5.12
C THR A 115 1.11 -12.67 -6.07
N VAL A 116 1.91 -11.60 -6.10
CA VAL A 116 3.05 -11.50 -7.02
C VAL A 116 4.36 -12.04 -6.44
N HIS A 117 4.41 -12.26 -5.12
CA HIS A 117 5.64 -12.59 -4.39
C HIS A 117 6.41 -13.75 -4.99
N ASP A 118 5.76 -14.89 -5.24
CA ASP A 118 6.48 -16.10 -5.68
C ASP A 118 7.13 -15.92 -7.03
N ALA A 119 6.44 -15.25 -7.97
CA ALA A 119 7.02 -14.94 -9.28
C ALA A 119 8.18 -13.95 -9.17
N VAL A 120 8.07 -12.95 -8.30
CA VAL A 120 9.15 -11.99 -8.04
C VAL A 120 10.35 -12.70 -7.44
N ASP A 121 10.14 -13.54 -6.42
CA ASP A 121 11.21 -14.26 -5.74
C ASP A 121 11.94 -15.22 -6.69
N ALA A 122 11.20 -15.90 -7.55
CA ALA A 122 11.78 -16.83 -8.53
C ALA A 122 12.71 -16.12 -9.52
N GLU A 123 12.42 -14.85 -9.88
CA GLU A 123 13.22 -14.12 -10.85
C GLU A 123 14.29 -13.25 -10.19
N ASP A 124 13.96 -12.58 -9.10
CA ASP A 124 14.86 -11.62 -8.43
C ASP A 124 14.66 -11.64 -6.91
N PRO A 125 15.38 -12.51 -6.19
CA PRO A 125 15.30 -12.56 -4.73
C PRO A 125 15.59 -11.22 -4.04
N THR A 126 16.43 -10.38 -4.61
CA THR A 126 16.72 -9.05 -4.05
C THR A 126 15.47 -8.17 -4.02
N THR A 127 14.68 -8.21 -5.08
CA THR A 127 13.38 -7.50 -5.10
C THR A 127 12.39 -8.15 -4.14
N ALA A 128 12.38 -9.48 -4.01
CA ALA A 128 11.51 -10.18 -3.06
C ALA A 128 11.75 -9.71 -1.61
N ASP A 129 12.99 -9.43 -1.23
CA ASP A 129 13.30 -8.92 0.11
C ASP A 129 12.67 -7.55 0.37
N ILE A 130 12.56 -6.73 -0.65
CA ILE A 130 11.82 -5.45 -0.55
C ILE A 130 10.34 -5.73 -0.28
N LEU A 131 9.75 -6.69 -0.98
CA LEU A 131 8.35 -7.08 -0.78
C LEU A 131 8.11 -7.61 0.65
N HIS A 132 9.04 -8.38 1.19
CA HIS A 132 8.94 -8.90 2.56
C HIS A 132 8.77 -7.77 3.58
N ALA A 133 9.58 -6.73 3.48
CA ALA A 133 9.49 -5.58 4.38
C ALA A 133 8.17 -4.83 4.23
N GLN A 134 7.65 -4.70 3.02
CA GLN A 134 6.36 -4.05 2.77
C GLN A 134 5.20 -4.86 3.37
N ILE A 135 5.20 -6.16 3.17
CA ILE A 135 4.16 -7.05 3.72
C ILE A 135 4.17 -6.99 5.25
N ASP A 136 5.33 -7.17 5.86
CA ASP A 136 5.48 -7.15 7.32
C ASP A 136 4.98 -5.84 7.92
N GLY A 137 5.40 -4.71 7.35
CA GLY A 137 5.00 -3.38 7.85
C GLY A 137 3.51 -3.12 7.69
N LEU A 138 2.92 -3.46 6.55
CA LEU A 138 1.49 -3.28 6.31
C LEU A 138 0.64 -4.17 7.22
N GLU A 139 1.02 -5.42 7.40
CA GLU A 139 0.30 -6.33 8.30
C GLU A 139 0.37 -5.87 9.75
N LYS A 140 1.52 -5.34 10.18
CA LYS A 140 1.66 -4.72 11.49
C LYS A 140 0.72 -3.53 11.67
N LEU A 141 0.69 -2.62 10.69
CA LEU A 141 -0.18 -1.45 10.72
C LEU A 141 -1.68 -1.86 10.70
N ALA A 142 -2.04 -2.87 9.92
CA ALA A 142 -3.39 -3.41 9.93
C ALA A 142 -3.78 -3.95 11.31
N TRP A 143 -2.87 -4.68 11.97
CA TRP A 143 -3.10 -5.15 13.33
C TRP A 143 -3.33 -4.00 14.31
N LEU A 144 -2.48 -2.98 14.27
CA LEU A 144 -2.61 -1.82 15.16
C LEU A 144 -3.95 -1.10 14.94
N ILE A 145 -4.33 -0.87 13.69
CA ILE A 145 -5.56 -0.14 13.36
C ILE A 145 -6.80 -0.96 13.73
N LYS A 146 -6.88 -2.22 13.29
CA LYS A 146 -8.07 -3.04 13.55
C LYS A 146 -8.30 -3.34 15.03
N SER A 147 -7.27 -3.23 15.84
CA SER A 147 -7.39 -3.46 17.29
C SER A 147 -8.31 -2.45 17.98
N GLU A 148 -8.54 -1.27 17.37
CA GLU A 148 -9.51 -0.30 17.86
C GLU A 148 -10.95 -0.87 17.92
N ASN A 149 -11.30 -1.74 16.96
CA ASN A 149 -12.65 -2.28 16.84
C ASN A 149 -12.82 -3.67 17.47
N ARG A 150 -11.73 -4.28 17.95
CA ARG A 150 -11.84 -5.62 18.53
C ARG A 150 -12.47 -5.54 19.92
N LYS A 151 -13.43 -6.43 20.14
CA LYS A 151 -14.08 -6.62 21.45
C LYS A 151 -13.62 -7.93 22.05
N ILE A 152 -13.47 -7.94 23.38
CA ILE A 152 -13.18 -9.15 24.16
C ILE A 152 -14.46 -9.97 24.31
#